data_f9b953cce7740714875db646a8069692
#
_entry.id   f9b953cce7740714875db646a8069692
#
_cell.length_a   1.000
_cell.length_b   1.000
_cell.length_c   1.000
_cell.angle_alpha   90.00
_cell.angle_beta   90.00
_cell.angle_gamma   90.00
#
_symmetry.space_group_name_H-M   'P 1'
#
loop_
_entity.id
_entity.type
_entity.pdbx_description
1 polymer ?
#
loop_
_entity_poly.entity_id
_entity_poly.type
_entity_poly.pdbx_seq_one_letter_code
_entity_poly.pdbx_strand_id
1 'polypeptide(L)'
;MGDLKGKVAIVTGAGAGLGREEALQLARQGARVVVNDIPAGQERAQEVVEAIKSLGGEAIAVLGDCADSTDAGKLFKTALDTFGDVNVMVNNAGFTRDKTLYGMSDEEFDSVVRVHLRGHFVNMRNAAQYWREKAKAGPVYGRVISTSSEAMLFAAPGQPNYAPAKAGIVALTIGAAALMQKLAVTCNVILPRARTAMTENMPHAHLFAAPKEGFDVFSPANVAPMVGYLASPEAGHI
;
A
#
# COMPACT_ATOMS: atom_id res chain seq x y z
N MET A 1 -16.75 -12.26 -0.85
CA MET A 1 -15.38 -11.75 -0.72
C MET A 1 -14.66 -12.64 0.26
N GLY A 2 -13.37 -12.92 -0.02
CA GLY A 2 -12.58 -13.88 0.76
C GLY A 2 -12.47 -13.55 2.25
N ASP A 3 -12.35 -14.58 3.05
CA ASP A 3 -12.23 -14.48 4.50
C ASP A 3 -10.74 -14.28 4.88
N LEU A 4 -10.46 -13.17 5.58
CA LEU A 4 -9.14 -12.86 6.13
C LEU A 4 -9.09 -13.04 7.66
N LYS A 5 -10.07 -13.76 8.22
CA LYS A 5 -10.12 -14.00 9.66
C LYS A 5 -8.83 -14.61 10.18
N GLY A 6 -8.28 -13.99 11.22
CA GLY A 6 -7.00 -14.40 11.81
C GLY A 6 -5.76 -13.97 11.02
N LYS A 7 -5.89 -13.30 9.87
CA LYS A 7 -4.75 -12.73 9.13
C LYS A 7 -4.38 -11.36 9.68
N VAL A 8 -3.13 -10.99 9.50
CA VAL A 8 -2.58 -9.69 9.88
C VAL A 8 -2.12 -8.96 8.63
N ALA A 9 -2.60 -7.75 8.43
CA ALA A 9 -2.27 -6.91 7.29
C ALA A 9 -1.56 -5.62 7.74
N ILE A 10 -0.49 -5.26 7.08
CA ILE A 10 0.16 -3.96 7.20
C ILE A 10 -0.20 -3.14 5.95
N VAL A 11 -0.69 -1.90 6.14
CA VAL A 11 -0.98 -0.96 5.05
C VAL A 11 -0.20 0.32 5.28
N THR A 12 0.66 0.70 4.31
CA THR A 12 1.45 1.93 4.39
C THR A 12 0.71 3.12 3.79
N GLY A 13 0.86 4.32 4.39
CA GLY A 13 0.10 5.51 3.99
C GLY A 13 -1.40 5.33 4.18
N ALA A 14 -1.79 4.65 5.26
CA ALA A 14 -3.16 4.20 5.49
C ALA A 14 -4.05 5.24 6.21
N GLY A 15 -3.54 6.41 6.55
CA GLY A 15 -4.33 7.45 7.21
C GLY A 15 -5.34 8.16 6.29
N ALA A 16 -5.22 8.05 4.97
CA ALA A 16 -6.10 8.73 4.03
C ALA A 16 -6.21 8.01 2.68
N GLY A 17 -7.14 8.47 1.85
CA GLY A 17 -7.28 8.09 0.44
C GLY A 17 -7.41 6.59 0.23
N LEU A 18 -6.64 6.06 -0.73
CA LEU A 18 -6.63 4.63 -1.06
C LEU A 18 -6.27 3.76 0.14
N GLY A 19 -5.17 4.07 0.82
CA GLY A 19 -4.69 3.26 1.95
C GLY A 19 -5.70 3.14 3.09
N ARG A 20 -6.46 4.23 3.36
CA ARG A 20 -7.56 4.20 4.32
C ARG A 20 -8.65 3.19 3.91
N GLU A 21 -9.11 3.26 2.66
CA GLU A 21 -10.17 2.36 2.18
C GLU A 21 -9.69 0.91 2.09
N GLU A 22 -8.42 0.70 1.72
CA GLU A 22 -7.77 -0.61 1.72
C GLU A 22 -7.71 -1.21 3.13
N ALA A 23 -7.30 -0.42 4.13
CA ALA A 23 -7.27 -0.83 5.53
C ALA A 23 -8.66 -1.20 6.05
N LEU A 24 -9.68 -0.38 5.77
CA LEU A 24 -11.07 -0.65 6.12
C LEU A 24 -11.61 -1.91 5.43
N GLN A 25 -11.28 -2.11 4.17
CA GLN A 25 -11.73 -3.30 3.41
C GLN A 25 -11.14 -4.60 3.98
N LEU A 26 -9.83 -4.60 4.28
CA LEU A 26 -9.17 -5.75 4.89
C LEU A 26 -9.76 -6.07 6.26
N ALA A 27 -10.06 -5.04 7.06
CA ALA A 27 -10.73 -5.21 8.36
C ALA A 27 -12.16 -5.79 8.22
N ARG A 28 -12.96 -5.33 7.24
CA ARG A 28 -14.30 -5.89 6.94
C ARG A 28 -14.25 -7.37 6.58
N GLN A 29 -13.11 -7.84 6.05
CA GLN A 29 -12.87 -9.25 5.74
C GLN A 29 -12.28 -10.03 6.92
N GLY A 30 -12.14 -9.41 8.10
CA GLY A 30 -11.68 -10.05 9.33
C GLY A 30 -10.19 -10.01 9.59
N ALA A 31 -9.41 -9.25 8.81
CA ALA A 31 -8.00 -9.05 9.11
C ALA A 31 -7.80 -8.11 10.31
N ARG A 32 -6.77 -8.38 11.10
CA ARG A 32 -6.19 -7.41 12.05
C ARG A 32 -5.27 -6.49 11.27
N VAL A 33 -5.41 -5.17 11.43
CA VAL A 33 -4.76 -4.21 10.55
C VAL A 33 -3.77 -3.32 11.30
N VAL A 34 -2.58 -3.20 10.75
CA VAL A 34 -1.58 -2.20 11.16
C VAL A 34 -1.66 -1.03 10.17
N VAL A 35 -2.13 0.09 10.67
CA VAL A 35 -2.29 1.36 9.94
C VAL A 35 -1.00 2.14 10.08
N ASN A 36 -0.18 2.18 9.02
CA ASN A 36 1.04 3.00 9.03
C ASN A 36 0.80 4.33 8.32
N ASP A 37 1.28 5.40 8.93
CA ASP A 37 1.43 6.71 8.32
C ASP A 37 2.67 7.42 8.90
N ILE A 38 3.06 8.55 8.30
CA ILE A 38 4.11 9.42 8.85
C ILE A 38 3.62 10.11 10.14
N PRO A 39 4.51 10.59 11.03
CA PRO A 39 4.11 11.27 12.26
C PRO A 39 3.11 12.43 12.05
N ALA A 40 3.25 13.19 10.97
CA ALA A 40 2.30 14.25 10.62
C ALA A 40 0.88 13.74 10.25
N GLY A 41 0.73 12.45 10.05
CA GLY A 41 -0.56 11.77 9.78
C GLY A 41 -1.18 11.09 11.01
N GLN A 42 -0.68 11.33 12.21
CA GLN A 42 -1.10 10.64 13.43
C GLN A 42 -2.61 10.66 13.66
N GLU A 43 -3.23 11.81 13.58
CA GLU A 43 -4.68 11.95 13.79
C GLU A 43 -5.47 11.12 12.79
N ARG A 44 -5.14 11.23 11.49
CA ARG A 44 -5.78 10.45 10.43
C ARG A 44 -5.60 8.94 10.60
N ALA A 45 -4.39 8.51 10.97
CA ALA A 45 -4.13 7.09 11.25
C ALA A 45 -4.97 6.59 12.42
N GLN A 46 -5.12 7.39 13.47
CA GLN A 46 -5.94 7.05 14.63
C GLN A 46 -7.43 7.02 14.28
N GLU A 47 -7.93 7.95 13.46
CA GLU A 47 -9.31 7.92 12.95
C GLU A 47 -9.61 6.62 12.19
N VAL A 48 -8.66 6.12 11.38
CA VAL A 48 -8.82 4.83 10.68
C VAL A 48 -8.86 3.67 11.66
N VAL A 49 -8.01 3.67 12.69
CA VAL A 49 -8.05 2.65 13.76
C VAL A 49 -9.40 2.63 14.46
N GLU A 50 -9.93 3.79 14.85
CA GLU A 50 -11.24 3.87 15.50
C GLU A 50 -12.38 3.46 14.55
N ALA A 51 -12.30 3.79 13.28
CA ALA A 51 -13.25 3.33 12.27
C ALA A 51 -13.24 1.79 12.15
N ILE A 52 -12.05 1.17 12.14
CA ILE A 52 -11.93 -0.30 12.11
C ILE A 52 -12.53 -0.93 13.38
N LYS A 53 -12.24 -0.39 14.55
CA LYS A 53 -12.81 -0.86 15.81
C LYS A 53 -14.35 -0.74 15.83
N SER A 54 -14.89 0.35 15.29
CA SER A 54 -16.33 0.57 15.17
C SER A 54 -17.01 -0.46 14.26
N LEU A 55 -16.26 -1.07 13.33
CA LEU A 55 -16.73 -2.21 12.51
C LEU A 55 -16.58 -3.57 13.22
N GLY A 56 -16.12 -3.58 14.47
CA GLY A 56 -15.84 -4.80 15.24
C GLY A 56 -14.50 -5.46 14.91
N GLY A 57 -13.62 -4.77 14.16
CA GLY A 57 -12.28 -5.23 13.82
C GLY A 57 -11.22 -4.82 14.85
N GLU A 58 -9.99 -5.31 14.63
CA GLU A 58 -8.81 -4.98 15.44
C GLU A 58 -7.80 -4.20 14.59
N ALA A 59 -7.32 -3.07 15.10
CA ALA A 59 -6.26 -2.30 14.44
C ALA A 59 -5.40 -1.53 15.43
N ILE A 60 -4.17 -1.24 15.01
CA ILE A 60 -3.23 -0.33 15.68
C ILE A 60 -2.66 0.66 14.67
N ALA A 61 -2.33 1.86 15.14
CA ALA A 61 -1.56 2.82 14.37
C ALA A 61 -0.07 2.67 14.70
N VAL A 62 0.78 2.67 13.68
CA VAL A 62 2.25 2.69 13.82
C VAL A 62 2.80 3.78 12.94
N LEU A 63 3.31 4.83 13.57
CA LEU A 63 3.86 5.99 12.87
C LEU A 63 5.33 5.78 12.52
N GLY A 64 5.71 6.18 11.32
CA GLY A 64 7.08 6.11 10.83
C GLY A 64 7.15 6.22 9.32
N ASP A 65 8.34 6.56 8.84
CA ASP A 65 8.63 6.62 7.41
C ASP A 65 8.84 5.21 6.85
N CYS A 66 7.90 4.73 6.04
CA CYS A 66 7.97 3.41 5.41
C CYS A 66 9.19 3.20 4.49
N ALA A 67 9.87 4.27 4.07
CA ALA A 67 11.09 4.22 3.28
C ALA A 67 12.38 4.26 4.13
N ASP A 68 12.26 4.52 5.44
CA ASP A 68 13.37 4.36 6.39
C ASP A 68 13.46 2.90 6.87
N SER A 69 14.65 2.30 6.83
CA SER A 69 14.83 0.89 7.18
C SER A 69 14.58 0.61 8.67
N THR A 70 14.86 1.58 9.53
CA THR A 70 14.65 1.46 10.98
C THR A 70 13.16 1.52 11.31
N ASP A 71 12.46 2.51 10.77
CA ASP A 71 11.02 2.68 10.98
C ASP A 71 10.21 1.55 10.36
N ALA A 72 10.55 1.11 9.15
CA ALA A 72 9.95 -0.06 8.53
C ALA A 72 10.22 -1.36 9.32
N GLY A 73 11.40 -1.48 9.94
CA GLY A 73 11.72 -2.56 10.87
C GLY A 73 10.87 -2.53 12.13
N LYS A 74 10.69 -1.34 12.74
CA LYS A 74 9.80 -1.13 13.89
C LYS A 74 8.34 -1.44 13.53
N LEU A 75 7.88 -0.96 12.37
CA LEU A 75 6.54 -1.24 11.86
C LEU A 75 6.26 -2.75 11.82
N PHE A 76 7.17 -3.49 11.20
CA PHE A 76 7.04 -4.93 11.07
C PHE A 76 7.12 -5.65 12.43
N LYS A 77 8.08 -5.24 13.28
CA LYS A 77 8.21 -5.78 14.64
C LYS A 77 6.96 -5.53 15.47
N THR A 78 6.41 -4.32 15.43
CA THR A 78 5.19 -3.98 16.20
C THR A 78 3.99 -4.83 15.74
N ALA A 79 3.86 -5.10 14.44
CA ALA A 79 2.84 -6.02 13.92
C ALA A 79 2.99 -7.42 14.52
N LEU A 80 4.21 -7.95 14.56
CA LEU A 80 4.51 -9.27 15.14
C LEU A 80 4.26 -9.29 16.66
N ASP A 81 4.74 -8.30 17.38
CA ASP A 81 4.61 -8.23 18.85
C ASP A 81 3.14 -8.12 19.27
N THR A 82 2.29 -7.40 18.48
CA THR A 82 0.89 -7.16 18.83
C THR A 82 -0.02 -8.28 18.35
N PHE A 83 0.19 -8.76 17.14
CA PHE A 83 -0.75 -9.69 16.48
C PHE A 83 -0.17 -11.08 16.21
N GLY A 84 1.12 -11.29 16.45
CA GLY A 84 1.79 -12.59 16.34
C GLY A 84 2.15 -13.04 14.93
N ASP A 85 1.73 -12.32 13.89
CA ASP A 85 1.98 -12.69 12.49
C ASP A 85 1.99 -11.46 11.57
N VAL A 86 2.45 -11.63 10.34
CA VAL A 86 2.23 -10.75 9.19
C VAL A 86 1.92 -11.61 7.98
N ASN A 87 0.76 -11.41 7.39
CA ASN A 87 0.25 -12.21 6.27
C ASN A 87 0.08 -11.38 4.99
N VAL A 88 -0.24 -10.09 5.12
CA VAL A 88 -0.50 -9.20 3.99
C VAL A 88 0.33 -7.93 4.16
N MET A 89 1.06 -7.57 3.10
CA MET A 89 1.82 -6.32 3.01
C MET A 89 1.28 -5.49 1.85
N VAL A 90 0.55 -4.42 2.17
CA VAL A 90 0.05 -3.44 1.19
C VAL A 90 0.98 -2.24 1.19
N ASN A 91 1.72 -2.08 0.11
CA ASN A 91 2.60 -0.96 -0.14
C ASN A 91 1.84 0.09 -0.95
N ASN A 92 1.29 1.10 -0.24
CA ASN A 92 0.48 2.15 -0.85
C ASN A 92 1.08 3.55 -0.66
N ALA A 93 1.86 3.79 0.40
CA ALA A 93 2.40 5.11 0.72
C ALA A 93 3.06 5.81 -0.48
N GLY A 94 2.75 7.10 -0.63
CA GLY A 94 3.32 7.90 -1.71
C GLY A 94 2.77 9.32 -1.77
N PHE A 95 3.44 10.15 -2.54
CA PHE A 95 3.07 11.54 -2.84
C PHE A 95 3.67 11.97 -4.18
N THR A 96 3.29 13.15 -4.69
CA THR A 96 3.84 13.72 -5.93
C THR A 96 4.61 15.01 -5.67
N ARG A 97 5.60 15.27 -6.53
CA ARG A 97 6.32 16.54 -6.69
C ARG A 97 6.46 16.76 -8.18
N ASP A 98 5.39 17.29 -8.78
CA ASP A 98 5.29 17.44 -10.23
C ASP A 98 6.07 18.67 -10.70
N LYS A 99 7.02 18.48 -11.60
CA LYS A 99 7.87 19.47 -12.24
C LYS A 99 8.29 19.00 -13.61
N THR A 100 8.60 19.93 -14.50
CA THR A 100 9.27 19.58 -15.77
C THR A 100 10.65 19.02 -15.51
N LEU A 101 11.16 18.18 -16.41
CA LEU A 101 12.49 17.55 -16.29
C LEU A 101 13.61 18.56 -16.02
N TYR A 102 13.59 19.71 -16.69
CA TYR A 102 14.60 20.75 -16.53
C TYR A 102 14.36 21.69 -15.33
N GLY A 103 13.21 21.61 -14.68
CA GLY A 103 12.85 22.43 -13.52
C GLY A 103 12.82 21.66 -12.20
N MET A 104 13.02 20.35 -12.23
CA MET A 104 13.01 19.51 -11.05
C MET A 104 14.36 19.54 -10.33
N SER A 105 14.33 19.71 -9.02
CA SER A 105 15.55 19.58 -8.20
C SER A 105 15.83 18.11 -7.87
N ASP A 106 17.09 17.83 -7.49
CA ASP A 106 17.51 16.49 -7.03
C ASP A 106 16.68 16.05 -5.82
N GLU A 107 16.41 16.96 -4.87
CA GLU A 107 15.57 16.67 -3.69
C GLU A 107 14.12 16.28 -4.07
N GLU A 108 13.51 17.00 -5.03
CA GLU A 108 12.16 16.68 -5.52
C GLU A 108 12.13 15.32 -6.23
N PHE A 109 13.20 14.98 -6.96
CA PHE A 109 13.35 13.67 -7.58
C PHE A 109 13.55 12.58 -6.53
N ASP A 110 14.57 12.73 -5.70
CA ASP A 110 14.98 11.71 -4.72
C ASP A 110 13.90 11.42 -3.68
N SER A 111 13.20 12.45 -3.20
CA SER A 111 12.13 12.26 -2.21
C SER A 111 10.99 11.39 -2.73
N VAL A 112 10.59 11.56 -3.99
CA VAL A 112 9.52 10.76 -4.61
C VAL A 112 10.00 9.33 -4.86
N VAL A 113 11.17 9.15 -5.48
CA VAL A 113 11.76 7.82 -5.73
C VAL A 113 11.98 7.08 -4.42
N ARG A 114 12.46 7.78 -3.39
CA ARG A 114 12.70 7.21 -2.06
C ARG A 114 11.41 6.65 -1.45
N VAL A 115 10.34 7.45 -1.37
CA VAL A 115 9.11 6.98 -0.72
C VAL A 115 8.44 5.89 -1.55
N HIS A 116 8.31 6.08 -2.86
CA HIS A 116 7.64 5.11 -3.72
C HIS A 116 8.47 3.84 -3.91
N LEU A 117 9.61 3.92 -4.57
CA LEU A 117 10.36 2.73 -4.97
C LEU A 117 11.11 2.09 -3.80
N ARG A 118 11.87 2.89 -3.05
CA ARG A 118 12.61 2.37 -1.89
C ARG A 118 11.66 1.93 -0.77
N GLY A 119 10.56 2.66 -0.52
CA GLY A 119 9.57 2.26 0.48
C GLY A 119 8.98 0.89 0.19
N HIS A 120 8.56 0.64 -1.05
CA HIS A 120 8.10 -0.69 -1.48
C HIS A 120 9.18 -1.75 -1.26
N PHE A 121 10.42 -1.47 -1.69
CA PHE A 121 11.54 -2.42 -1.53
C PHE A 121 11.78 -2.79 -0.06
N VAL A 122 11.87 -1.81 0.84
CA VAL A 122 12.19 -2.04 2.25
C VAL A 122 11.13 -2.92 2.92
N ASN A 123 9.86 -2.60 2.71
CA ASN A 123 8.76 -3.36 3.31
C ASN A 123 8.63 -4.77 2.71
N MET A 124 8.76 -4.91 1.39
CA MET A 124 8.77 -6.22 0.73
C MET A 124 9.93 -7.08 1.20
N ARG A 125 11.13 -6.49 1.38
CA ARG A 125 12.30 -7.19 1.91
C ARG A 125 12.04 -7.72 3.33
N ASN A 126 11.49 -6.89 4.21
CA ASN A 126 11.18 -7.29 5.59
C ASN A 126 10.15 -8.44 5.59
N ALA A 127 9.10 -8.35 4.80
CA ALA A 127 8.10 -9.40 4.64
C ALA A 127 8.71 -10.70 4.07
N ALA A 128 9.51 -10.61 3.00
CA ALA A 128 10.16 -11.75 2.38
C ALA A 128 11.14 -12.47 3.33
N GLN A 129 11.91 -11.71 4.12
CA GLN A 129 12.81 -12.27 5.13
C GLN A 129 12.03 -13.04 6.20
N TYR A 130 10.95 -12.46 6.70
CA TYR A 130 10.08 -13.09 7.68
C TYR A 130 9.44 -14.38 7.15
N TRP A 131 8.81 -14.33 5.97
CA TRP A 131 8.15 -15.51 5.39
C TRP A 131 9.15 -16.60 5.00
N ARG A 132 10.34 -16.24 4.53
CA ARG A 132 11.41 -17.22 4.26
C ARG A 132 11.84 -17.96 5.52
N GLU A 133 11.96 -17.26 6.64
CA GLU A 133 12.31 -17.88 7.92
C GLU A 133 11.15 -18.75 8.43
N LYS A 134 9.94 -18.23 8.40
CA LYS A 134 8.73 -18.94 8.82
C LYS A 134 8.48 -20.22 8.00
N ALA A 135 8.81 -20.22 6.71
CA ALA A 135 8.68 -21.37 5.82
C ALA A 135 9.55 -22.57 6.22
N LYS A 136 10.58 -22.38 7.04
CA LYS A 136 11.37 -23.51 7.59
C LYS A 136 10.57 -24.35 8.58
N ALA A 137 9.56 -23.78 9.21
CA ALA A 137 8.71 -24.46 10.20
C ALA A 137 7.39 -24.99 9.62
N GLY A 138 7.01 -24.59 8.41
CA GLY A 138 5.78 -25.05 7.77
C GLY A 138 5.26 -24.11 6.69
N PRO A 139 4.05 -24.35 6.18
CA PRO A 139 3.42 -23.55 5.14
C PRO A 139 3.26 -22.08 5.55
N VAL A 140 3.47 -21.19 4.59
CA VAL A 140 3.34 -19.75 4.79
C VAL A 140 2.12 -19.22 4.03
N TYR A 141 1.44 -18.26 4.61
CA TYR A 141 0.48 -17.42 3.92
C TYR A 141 1.07 -16.02 3.81
N GLY A 142 1.43 -15.62 2.61
CA GLY A 142 1.99 -14.29 2.33
C GLY A 142 1.35 -13.66 1.09
N ARG A 143 1.01 -12.38 1.17
CA ARG A 143 0.45 -11.57 0.08
C ARG A 143 1.14 -10.21 0.06
N VAL A 144 1.71 -9.86 -1.07
CA VAL A 144 2.20 -8.51 -1.34
C VAL A 144 1.30 -7.84 -2.36
N ILE A 145 0.83 -6.63 -2.04
CA ILE A 145 0.05 -5.81 -2.96
C ILE A 145 0.75 -4.46 -3.07
N SER A 146 1.22 -4.14 -4.26
CA SER A 146 1.99 -2.93 -4.54
C SER A 146 1.17 -1.95 -5.35
N THR A 147 1.11 -0.70 -4.91
CA THR A 147 0.37 0.36 -5.60
C THR A 147 1.26 1.09 -6.60
N SER A 148 1.15 0.73 -7.87
CA SER A 148 1.75 1.46 -8.98
C SER A 148 0.79 2.56 -9.49
N SER A 149 0.87 2.92 -10.74
CA SER A 149 0.01 3.92 -11.41
C SER A 149 0.07 3.72 -12.92
N GLU A 150 -1.00 4.08 -13.62
CA GLU A 150 -0.98 4.18 -15.08
C GLU A 150 0.04 5.22 -15.60
N ALA A 151 0.51 6.14 -14.73
CA ALA A 151 1.57 7.09 -15.06
C ALA A 151 2.84 6.40 -15.57
N MET A 152 3.10 5.15 -15.18
CA MET A 152 4.21 4.35 -15.70
C MET A 152 4.09 4.06 -17.20
N LEU A 153 2.88 4.05 -17.75
CA LEU A 153 2.61 3.78 -19.17
C LEU A 153 2.69 5.06 -20.00
N PHE A 154 2.21 6.17 -19.46
CA PHE A 154 2.05 7.43 -20.19
C PHE A 154 3.20 8.42 -19.97
N ALA A 155 3.92 8.30 -18.85
CA ALA A 155 5.10 9.11 -18.50
C ALA A 155 4.87 10.61 -18.74
N ALA A 156 3.90 11.20 -18.04
CA ALA A 156 3.55 12.61 -18.21
C ALA A 156 4.77 13.54 -18.06
N PRO A 157 4.92 14.58 -18.92
CA PRO A 157 6.09 15.47 -18.90
C PRO A 157 6.38 16.15 -17.56
N GLY A 158 5.36 16.30 -16.69
CA GLY A 158 5.49 16.84 -15.34
C GLY A 158 5.90 15.84 -14.27
N GLN A 159 6.17 14.58 -14.61
CA GLN A 159 6.41 13.50 -13.64
C GLN A 159 7.68 12.68 -13.91
N PRO A 160 8.84 13.33 -14.12
CA PRO A 160 10.10 12.59 -14.39
C PRO A 160 10.59 11.77 -13.19
N ASN A 161 10.10 12.02 -11.99
CA ASN A 161 10.36 11.26 -10.76
C ASN A 161 9.30 10.16 -10.52
N TYR A 162 8.02 10.52 -10.62
CA TYR A 162 6.90 9.66 -10.24
C TYR A 162 6.71 8.49 -11.23
N ALA A 163 6.67 8.76 -12.52
CA ALA A 163 6.45 7.72 -13.52
C ALA A 163 7.54 6.63 -13.49
N PRO A 164 8.86 6.95 -13.48
CA PRO A 164 9.91 5.96 -13.31
C PRO A 164 9.82 5.19 -11.98
N ALA A 165 9.50 5.86 -10.87
CA ALA A 165 9.32 5.20 -9.59
C ALA A 165 8.19 4.16 -9.65
N LYS A 166 7.05 4.51 -10.27
CA LYS A 166 5.91 3.61 -10.45
C LYS A 166 6.22 2.45 -11.41
N ALA A 167 7.00 2.67 -12.46
CA ALA A 167 7.52 1.61 -13.33
C ALA A 167 8.47 0.67 -12.57
N GLY A 168 9.36 1.24 -11.75
CA GLY A 168 10.27 0.48 -10.89
C GLY A 168 9.53 -0.41 -9.88
N ILE A 169 8.40 0.03 -9.32
CA ILE A 169 7.55 -0.79 -8.45
C ILE A 169 7.04 -2.04 -9.18
N VAL A 170 6.62 -1.91 -10.43
CA VAL A 170 6.15 -3.06 -11.24
C VAL A 170 7.27 -4.07 -11.42
N ALA A 171 8.45 -3.62 -11.87
CA ALA A 171 9.60 -4.49 -12.06
C ALA A 171 10.04 -5.19 -10.76
N LEU A 172 10.07 -4.43 -9.65
CA LEU A 172 10.39 -4.96 -8.32
C LEU A 172 9.39 -6.04 -7.89
N THR A 173 8.10 -5.80 -8.09
CA THR A 173 7.03 -6.72 -7.66
C THR A 173 7.03 -8.00 -8.50
N ILE A 174 7.24 -7.91 -9.83
CA ILE A 174 7.38 -9.07 -10.70
C ILE A 174 8.58 -9.93 -10.29
N GLY A 175 9.73 -9.32 -10.02
CA GLY A 175 10.91 -10.02 -9.54
C GLY A 175 10.68 -10.71 -8.19
N ALA A 176 9.96 -10.05 -7.28
CA ALA A 176 9.59 -10.61 -5.99
C ALA A 176 8.60 -11.79 -6.15
N ALA A 177 7.62 -11.70 -7.05
CA ALA A 177 6.68 -12.78 -7.35
C ALA A 177 7.41 -14.04 -7.79
N ALA A 178 8.32 -13.92 -8.77
CA ALA A 178 9.14 -15.02 -9.25
C ALA A 178 10.00 -15.66 -8.15
N LEU A 179 10.58 -14.84 -7.26
CA LEU A 179 11.40 -15.32 -6.14
C LEU A 179 10.55 -16.06 -5.09
N MET A 180 9.39 -15.52 -4.74
CA MET A 180 8.60 -15.98 -3.59
C MET A 180 7.54 -17.02 -3.94
N GLN A 181 7.33 -17.31 -5.21
CA GLN A 181 6.38 -18.34 -5.68
C GLN A 181 6.58 -19.68 -4.98
N LYS A 182 7.84 -20.11 -4.79
CA LYS A 182 8.18 -21.38 -4.08
C LYS A 182 7.82 -21.39 -2.59
N LEU A 183 7.47 -20.24 -2.02
CA LEU A 183 6.96 -20.11 -0.66
C LEU A 183 5.43 -20.02 -0.64
N ALA A 184 4.74 -20.15 -1.76
CA ALA A 184 3.32 -19.91 -1.95
C ALA A 184 2.89 -18.47 -1.57
N VAL A 185 3.82 -17.51 -1.69
CA VAL A 185 3.57 -16.07 -1.51
C VAL A 185 3.28 -15.46 -2.87
N THR A 186 2.16 -14.74 -2.97
CA THR A 186 1.82 -13.99 -4.19
C THR A 186 2.22 -12.51 -4.05
N CYS A 187 2.65 -11.91 -5.17
CA CYS A 187 3.00 -10.49 -5.23
C CYS A 187 2.33 -9.88 -6.44
N ASN A 188 1.43 -8.97 -6.20
CA ASN A 188 0.59 -8.35 -7.22
C ASN A 188 0.75 -6.83 -7.25
N VAL A 189 0.52 -6.23 -8.41
CA VAL A 189 0.53 -4.79 -8.62
C VAL A 189 -0.86 -4.32 -9.01
N ILE A 190 -1.33 -3.26 -8.36
CA ILE A 190 -2.51 -2.53 -8.80
C ILE A 190 -2.12 -1.19 -9.43
N LEU A 191 -2.88 -0.75 -10.43
CA LEU A 191 -2.74 0.56 -11.08
C LEU A 191 -4.06 1.33 -10.89
N PRO A 192 -4.31 1.88 -9.71
CA PRO A 192 -5.58 2.48 -9.38
C PRO A 192 -5.79 3.83 -10.05
N ARG A 193 -7.06 4.15 -10.31
CA ARG A 193 -7.51 5.49 -10.67
C ARG A 193 -8.58 5.91 -9.67
N ALA A 194 -8.29 6.91 -8.84
CA ALA A 194 -9.19 7.36 -7.79
C ALA A 194 -8.98 8.84 -7.47
N ARG A 195 -10.03 9.50 -6.98
CA ARG A 195 -9.94 10.85 -6.41
C ARG A 195 -9.31 10.75 -5.02
N THR A 196 -8.17 11.42 -4.87
CA THR A 196 -7.42 11.53 -3.62
C THR A 196 -6.84 12.94 -3.52
N ALA A 197 -6.32 13.33 -2.37
CA ALA A 197 -5.62 14.61 -2.22
C ALA A 197 -4.51 14.81 -3.28
N MET A 198 -3.94 13.72 -3.80
CA MET A 198 -2.95 13.74 -4.87
C MET A 198 -3.56 14.20 -6.21
N THR A 199 -4.73 13.70 -6.58
CA THR A 199 -5.42 14.05 -7.83
C THR A 199 -6.18 15.37 -7.75
N GLU A 200 -6.63 15.77 -6.56
CA GLU A 200 -7.34 17.03 -6.33
C GLU A 200 -6.45 18.27 -6.54
N ASN A 201 -5.13 18.11 -6.42
CA ASN A 201 -4.15 19.17 -6.64
C ASN A 201 -3.57 19.20 -8.07
N MET A 202 -4.08 18.37 -8.98
CA MET A 202 -3.63 18.34 -10.38
C MET A 202 -4.35 19.39 -11.24
N PRO A 203 -3.75 19.86 -12.34
CA PRO A 203 -4.38 20.78 -13.28
C PRO A 203 -5.72 20.30 -13.83
N HIS A 204 -5.92 19.00 -13.89
CA HIS A 204 -7.14 18.36 -14.40
C HIS A 204 -7.99 17.71 -13.30
N ALA A 205 -7.92 18.23 -12.06
CA ALA A 205 -8.69 17.73 -10.91
C ALA A 205 -10.19 17.61 -11.18
N HIS A 206 -10.76 18.51 -12.00
CA HIS A 206 -12.17 18.48 -12.38
C HIS A 206 -12.62 17.18 -13.06
N LEU A 207 -11.71 16.44 -13.71
CA LEU A 207 -11.99 15.14 -14.31
C LEU A 207 -12.25 14.04 -13.27
N PHE A 208 -11.82 14.25 -12.04
CA PHE A 208 -12.01 13.36 -10.91
C PHE A 208 -13.12 13.83 -9.95
N ALA A 209 -13.84 14.91 -10.29
CA ALA A 209 -14.86 15.45 -9.41
C ALA A 209 -15.95 14.39 -9.11
N ALA A 210 -16.44 14.41 -7.86
CA ALA A 210 -17.56 13.57 -7.48
C ALA A 210 -18.81 13.98 -8.27
N PRO A 211 -19.60 13.04 -8.78
CA PRO A 211 -20.89 13.38 -9.38
C PRO A 211 -21.81 13.97 -8.31
N LYS A 212 -22.73 14.83 -8.73
CA LYS A 212 -23.77 15.38 -7.81
C LYS A 212 -24.73 14.31 -7.35
N GLU A 213 -24.99 13.32 -8.18
CA GLU A 213 -25.88 12.19 -7.92
C GLU A 213 -25.34 10.93 -8.62
N GLY A 214 -25.69 9.75 -8.09
CA GLY A 214 -25.34 8.46 -8.66
C GLY A 214 -23.99 7.89 -8.19
N PHE A 215 -23.46 6.95 -8.94
CA PHE A 215 -22.26 6.20 -8.60
C PHE A 215 -20.99 7.04 -8.82
N ASP A 216 -20.19 7.20 -7.80
CA ASP A 216 -18.90 7.90 -7.87
C ASP A 216 -17.80 6.93 -8.33
N VAL A 217 -17.53 6.92 -9.63
CA VAL A 217 -16.55 6.02 -10.24
C VAL A 217 -15.12 6.23 -9.74
N PHE A 218 -14.79 7.43 -9.28
CA PHE A 218 -13.46 7.78 -8.77
C PHE A 218 -13.34 7.72 -7.25
N SER A 219 -14.35 7.22 -6.55
CA SER A 219 -14.23 6.99 -5.11
C SER A 219 -13.08 6.00 -4.82
N PRO A 220 -12.17 6.31 -3.88
CA PRO A 220 -11.12 5.39 -3.43
C PRO A 220 -11.66 4.04 -2.96
N ALA A 221 -12.89 4.03 -2.43
CA ALA A 221 -13.57 2.82 -1.98
C ALA A 221 -13.79 1.78 -3.09
N ASN A 222 -13.79 2.19 -4.37
CA ASN A 222 -13.94 1.27 -5.50
C ASN A 222 -12.66 0.45 -5.80
N VAL A 223 -11.50 0.90 -5.32
CA VAL A 223 -10.23 0.19 -5.48
C VAL A 223 -10.06 -0.88 -4.40
N ALA A 224 -10.49 -0.59 -3.19
CA ALA A 224 -10.30 -1.44 -2.02
C ALA A 224 -10.80 -2.90 -2.18
N PRO A 225 -11.92 -3.20 -2.86
CA PRO A 225 -12.35 -4.58 -3.11
C PRO A 225 -11.34 -5.44 -3.85
N MET A 226 -10.59 -4.87 -4.82
CA MET A 226 -9.53 -5.59 -5.52
C MET A 226 -8.38 -5.93 -4.57
N VAL A 227 -7.98 -5.00 -3.70
CA VAL A 227 -6.96 -5.25 -2.67
C VAL A 227 -7.41 -6.36 -1.71
N GLY A 228 -8.67 -6.31 -1.26
CA GLY A 228 -9.25 -7.36 -0.44
C GLY A 228 -9.29 -8.73 -1.13
N TYR A 229 -9.58 -8.78 -2.43
CA TYR A 229 -9.52 -10.01 -3.22
C TYR A 229 -8.08 -10.53 -3.34
N LEU A 230 -7.12 -9.69 -3.73
CA LEU A 230 -5.70 -10.08 -3.86
C LEU A 230 -5.08 -10.50 -2.53
N ALA A 231 -5.60 -9.97 -1.41
CA ALA A 231 -5.19 -10.38 -0.06
C ALA A 231 -5.76 -11.75 0.34
N SER A 232 -6.82 -12.22 -0.29
CA SER A 232 -7.58 -13.40 0.11
C SER A 232 -6.98 -14.72 -0.36
N PRO A 233 -7.41 -15.87 0.21
CA PRO A 233 -7.04 -17.20 -0.27
C PRO A 233 -7.44 -17.47 -1.72
N GLU A 234 -8.56 -16.91 -2.17
CA GLU A 234 -9.10 -17.10 -3.52
C GLU A 234 -8.14 -16.59 -4.61
N ALA A 235 -7.33 -15.58 -4.31
CA ALA A 235 -6.31 -15.04 -5.22
C ALA A 235 -4.96 -15.77 -5.14
N GLY A 236 -4.89 -16.94 -4.53
CA GLY A 236 -3.64 -17.70 -4.38
C GLY A 236 -3.02 -18.20 -5.69
N HIS A 237 -3.73 -18.08 -6.79
CA HIS A 237 -3.32 -18.47 -8.15
C HIS A 237 -2.86 -17.29 -9.02
N ILE A 238 -2.92 -16.06 -8.52
CA ILE A 238 -2.57 -14.83 -9.22
C ILE A 238 -1.20 -14.33 -8.74
#